data_ed1c1517c25aa60030c58f0380fe2383
#
_entry.id   ed1c1517c25aa60030c58f0380fe2383
#
_cell.length_a   1.000
_cell.length_b   1.000
_cell.length_c   1.000
_cell.angle_alpha   90.00
_cell.angle_beta   90.00
_cell.angle_gamma   90.00
#
_symmetry.space_group_name_H-M   'P 1'
#
loop_
_entity.id
_entity.type
_entity.pdbx_description
1 polymer ?
#
loop_
_entity_poly.entity_id
_entity_poly.type
_entity_poly.pdbx_seq_one_letter_code
_entity_poly.pdbx_strand_id
1 'polypeptide(L)'
;MEHGNSIRAPTNALVTSPAMLYALLYAIIRRLLGLGGISTVAEAEVLVLRHELAVLRRQIKRPKLRRRDKLFLAAMSGMLPRERWAALIVTPSTLLRWHRELVRRKWTYRHRPAQGRPPIDPQTRALILRMARENPRWGCVRIRGELQGLGVIVSATTIRTILRRAGLGPAPRRDGPTWRQFLSAQANGIVACDFFTVETVFLKTLYVLVFMHIETRRIVGVGVSANPDGTWVTQQARNLLMDVDDDRGLCVRFLLRDRDAKYPRSFDAVFSAEGMKVVLTPYRTPQANGHVERLIGGVRREVLDHVLILHRGHLSEVLRAYTEHHNSHRPHRGLGLRRPNDVYRPFPCPGPKPARLEPVQRREILGGLIHEYHARAA
;
A
#
# COMPACT_ATOMS: atom_id res chain seq x y z
N MET A 1 29.97 -43.86 -39.55
CA MET A 1 30.28 -43.59 -38.12
C MET A 1 29.23 -42.65 -37.62
N GLU A 2 28.20 -43.22 -36.99
CA GLU A 2 27.03 -42.51 -36.47
C GLU A 2 27.35 -41.98 -35.07
N HIS A 3 27.11 -40.70 -34.85
CA HIS A 3 27.02 -40.15 -33.54
C HIS A 3 25.56 -39.81 -33.22
N GLY A 4 24.90 -40.69 -32.51
CA GLY A 4 23.58 -40.49 -31.93
C GLY A 4 23.57 -39.43 -30.86
N ASN A 5 22.81 -38.38 -31.07
CA ASN A 5 22.56 -37.33 -30.12
C ASN A 5 21.31 -37.68 -29.30
N SER A 6 21.53 -38.21 -28.10
CA SER A 6 20.47 -38.56 -27.14
C SER A 6 19.92 -37.30 -26.48
N ILE A 7 18.72 -36.89 -26.92
CA ILE A 7 17.95 -35.83 -26.31
C ILE A 7 17.33 -36.38 -25.01
N ARG A 8 17.88 -36.00 -23.85
CA ARG A 8 17.24 -36.19 -22.56
C ARG A 8 16.07 -35.21 -22.40
N ALA A 9 14.87 -35.76 -22.32
CA ALA A 9 13.69 -35.04 -21.95
C ALA A 9 13.83 -34.46 -20.51
N PRO A 10 13.37 -33.22 -20.24
CA PRO A 10 13.37 -32.71 -18.88
C PRO A 10 12.24 -33.38 -18.09
N THR A 11 12.59 -34.10 -17.06
CA THR A 11 11.67 -34.55 -16.00
C THR A 11 11.04 -33.33 -15.37
N ASN A 12 9.77 -33.08 -15.66
CA ASN A 12 8.93 -32.09 -14.97
C ASN A 12 8.72 -32.55 -13.52
N ALA A 13 9.64 -32.21 -12.64
CA ALA A 13 9.37 -32.19 -11.22
C ALA A 13 8.43 -31.00 -10.96
N LEU A 14 7.15 -31.27 -10.77
CA LEU A 14 6.15 -30.34 -10.25
C LEU A 14 6.63 -29.84 -8.88
N VAL A 15 7.41 -28.76 -8.90
CA VAL A 15 7.79 -28.01 -7.69
C VAL A 15 6.52 -27.32 -7.22
N THR A 16 5.73 -28.02 -6.40
CA THR A 16 4.58 -27.44 -5.73
C THR A 16 5.04 -26.25 -4.89
N SER A 17 4.72 -25.05 -5.34
CA SER A 17 4.99 -23.82 -4.59
C SER A 17 4.44 -23.94 -3.16
N PRO A 18 5.17 -23.44 -2.13
CA PRO A 18 4.65 -23.41 -0.75
C PRO A 18 3.28 -22.73 -0.61
N ALA A 19 2.97 -21.80 -1.50
CA ALA A 19 1.65 -21.17 -1.59
C ALA A 19 0.57 -22.15 -2.08
N MET A 20 0.90 -23.01 -3.05
CA MET A 20 -0.02 -24.05 -3.53
C MET A 20 -0.26 -25.13 -2.46
N LEU A 21 0.78 -25.54 -1.71
CA LEU A 21 0.63 -26.46 -0.59
C LEU A 21 -0.25 -25.87 0.51
N TYR A 22 -0.12 -24.58 0.81
CA TYR A 22 -0.98 -23.88 1.76
C TYR A 22 -2.43 -23.85 1.28
N ALA A 23 -2.67 -23.45 0.03
CA ALA A 23 -3.99 -23.41 -0.57
C ALA A 23 -4.64 -24.79 -0.66
N LEU A 24 -3.85 -25.81 -1.03
CA LEU A 24 -4.31 -27.19 -1.09
C LEU A 24 -4.67 -27.73 0.30
N LEU A 25 -3.81 -27.50 1.29
CA LEU A 25 -4.06 -27.91 2.68
C LEU A 25 -5.33 -27.24 3.21
N TYR A 26 -5.52 -25.96 2.93
CA TYR A 26 -6.74 -25.23 3.30
C TYR A 26 -7.98 -25.78 2.59
N ALA A 27 -7.89 -26.05 1.29
CA ALA A 27 -8.99 -26.65 0.53
C ALA A 27 -9.37 -28.06 1.04
N ILE A 28 -8.38 -28.89 1.36
CA ILE A 28 -8.57 -30.24 1.93
C ILE A 28 -9.22 -30.13 3.32
N ILE A 29 -8.71 -29.27 4.21
CA ILE A 29 -9.26 -29.07 5.54
C ILE A 29 -10.70 -28.57 5.43
N ARG A 30 -10.99 -27.58 4.57
CA ARG A 30 -12.34 -27.07 4.31
C ARG A 30 -13.28 -28.17 3.81
N ARG A 31 -12.82 -29.06 2.92
CA ARG A 31 -13.62 -30.17 2.36
C ARG A 31 -13.86 -31.28 3.40
N LEU A 32 -12.83 -31.66 4.18
CA LEU A 32 -12.91 -32.67 5.24
C LEU A 32 -13.84 -32.24 6.39
N LEU A 33 -13.85 -30.92 6.68
CA LEU A 33 -14.70 -30.35 7.74
C LEU A 33 -16.13 -30.07 7.28
N GLY A 34 -16.51 -30.35 6.02
CA GLY A 34 -17.87 -30.20 5.51
C GLY A 34 -18.43 -28.79 5.62
N LEU A 35 -17.59 -27.76 5.42
CA LEU A 35 -17.86 -26.36 5.71
C LEU A 35 -18.94 -25.70 4.82
N GLY A 36 -20.12 -26.32 4.80
CA GLY A 36 -21.37 -25.63 4.47
C GLY A 36 -22.11 -25.11 5.70
N GLY A 37 -21.73 -25.43 6.92
CA GLY A 37 -22.51 -25.12 8.11
C GLY A 37 -21.76 -25.26 9.44
N ILE A 38 -20.46 -25.07 9.50
CA ILE A 38 -19.72 -25.28 10.76
C ILE A 38 -19.66 -24.01 11.58
N SER A 39 -20.48 -23.97 12.56
CA SER A 39 -20.30 -23.29 13.84
C SER A 39 -19.16 -23.97 14.60
N THR A 40 -17.87 -23.67 14.30
CA THR A 40 -17.00 -24.35 15.24
C THR A 40 -15.58 -23.79 15.27
N VAL A 41 -15.52 -22.62 15.88
CA VAL A 41 -14.31 -22.20 16.58
C VAL A 41 -13.71 -23.35 17.41
N ALA A 42 -14.56 -24.15 18.08
CA ALA A 42 -14.16 -25.30 18.88
C ALA A 42 -13.52 -26.45 18.07
N GLU A 43 -14.04 -26.78 16.90
CA GLU A 43 -13.46 -27.87 16.07
C GLU A 43 -12.14 -27.47 15.44
N ALA A 44 -12.01 -26.22 14.98
CA ALA A 44 -10.74 -25.71 14.49
C ALA A 44 -9.68 -25.65 15.62
N GLU A 45 -10.07 -25.26 16.81
CA GLU A 45 -9.23 -25.26 18.01
C GLU A 45 -8.74 -26.67 18.36
N VAL A 46 -9.64 -27.66 18.34
CA VAL A 46 -9.29 -29.06 18.58
C VAL A 46 -8.28 -29.58 17.55
N LEU A 47 -8.42 -29.23 16.27
CA LEU A 47 -7.48 -29.62 15.23
C LEU A 47 -6.09 -28.97 15.43
N VAL A 48 -6.06 -27.69 15.77
CA VAL A 48 -4.82 -26.97 16.07
C VAL A 48 -4.13 -27.58 17.29
N LEU A 49 -4.85 -27.79 18.38
CA LEU A 49 -4.32 -28.39 19.61
C LEU A 49 -3.82 -29.79 19.39
N ARG A 50 -4.51 -30.65 18.62
CA ARG A 50 -4.04 -31.98 18.23
C ARG A 50 -2.77 -31.93 17.42
N HIS A 51 -2.67 -31.01 16.48
CA HIS A 51 -1.46 -30.83 15.69
C HIS A 51 -0.29 -30.30 16.53
N GLU A 52 -0.53 -29.36 17.42
CA GLU A 52 0.47 -28.87 18.38
C GLU A 52 1.00 -29.97 19.30
N LEU A 53 0.09 -30.80 19.82
CA LEU A 53 0.46 -31.99 20.61
C LEU A 53 1.30 -32.98 19.81
N ALA A 54 0.98 -33.20 18.53
CA ALA A 54 1.77 -34.08 17.67
C ALA A 54 3.18 -33.49 17.41
N VAL A 55 3.31 -32.17 17.30
CA VAL A 55 4.61 -31.49 17.18
C VAL A 55 5.42 -31.58 18.48
N LEU A 56 4.79 -31.32 19.64
CA LEU A 56 5.44 -31.42 20.96
C LEU A 56 5.94 -32.84 21.28
N ARG A 57 5.16 -33.87 20.93
CA ARG A 57 5.55 -35.29 21.11
C ARG A 57 6.79 -35.66 20.30
N ARG A 58 7.16 -34.91 19.28
CA ARG A 58 8.37 -35.15 18.46
C ARG A 58 9.62 -34.50 19.07
N GLN A 59 9.48 -33.68 20.14
CA GLN A 59 10.62 -32.91 20.66
C GLN A 59 10.53 -32.66 22.18
N ILE A 60 11.62 -32.92 22.88
CA ILE A 60 11.65 -32.92 24.36
C ILE A 60 11.90 -31.53 24.97
N LYS A 61 12.58 -30.58 24.33
CA LYS A 61 12.98 -29.31 24.96
C LYS A 61 12.43 -28.05 24.28
N ARG A 62 12.44 -27.92 22.99
CA ARG A 62 11.83 -26.83 22.21
C ARG A 62 11.31 -27.39 20.90
N PRO A 63 10.01 -27.24 20.58
CA PRO A 63 9.47 -27.78 19.36
C PRO A 63 10.10 -27.08 18.15
N LYS A 64 10.85 -27.83 17.33
CA LYS A 64 11.36 -27.38 16.05
C LYS A 64 10.27 -27.55 15.00
N LEU A 65 9.48 -26.49 14.79
CA LEU A 65 8.38 -26.50 13.84
C LEU A 65 8.90 -26.70 12.41
N ARG A 66 8.41 -27.73 11.75
CA ARG A 66 8.67 -27.98 10.33
C ARG A 66 7.90 -26.97 9.48
N ARG A 67 8.23 -26.88 8.21
CA ARG A 67 7.59 -25.95 7.25
C ARG A 67 6.07 -26.16 7.18
N ARG A 68 5.61 -27.41 7.15
CA ARG A 68 4.19 -27.78 7.15
C ARG A 68 3.46 -27.34 8.42
N ASP A 69 4.11 -27.45 9.59
CA ASP A 69 3.53 -27.05 10.87
C ASP A 69 3.27 -25.52 10.90
N LYS A 70 4.23 -24.76 10.38
CA LYS A 70 4.10 -23.28 10.25
C LYS A 70 2.96 -22.90 9.31
N LEU A 71 2.80 -23.62 8.19
CA LEU A 71 1.71 -23.39 7.23
C LEU A 71 0.36 -23.72 7.85
N PHE A 72 0.25 -24.87 8.55
CA PHE A 72 -0.97 -25.29 9.20
C PHE A 72 -1.40 -24.31 10.30
N LEU A 73 -0.49 -23.94 11.21
CA LEU A 73 -0.78 -23.01 12.30
C LEU A 73 -1.15 -21.62 11.76
N ALA A 74 -0.47 -21.14 10.71
CA ALA A 74 -0.81 -19.86 10.08
C ALA A 74 -2.18 -19.91 9.39
N ALA A 75 -2.57 -21.04 8.78
CA ALA A 75 -3.90 -21.19 8.17
C ALA A 75 -5.01 -21.26 9.23
N MET A 76 -4.81 -22.07 10.25
CA MET A 76 -5.82 -22.27 11.30
C MET A 76 -5.99 -21.06 12.22
N SER A 77 -4.94 -20.26 12.42
CA SER A 77 -5.05 -19.03 13.23
C SER A 77 -6.04 -18.03 12.67
N GLY A 78 -6.28 -18.03 11.34
CA GLY A 78 -7.29 -17.19 10.71
C GLY A 78 -8.74 -17.60 11.04
N MET A 79 -8.97 -18.84 11.53
CA MET A 79 -10.30 -19.34 11.90
C MET A 79 -10.55 -19.19 13.41
N LEU A 80 -9.55 -18.88 14.21
CA LEU A 80 -9.65 -18.74 15.66
C LEU A 80 -9.83 -17.27 16.06
N PRO A 81 -10.70 -16.96 17.03
CA PRO A 81 -10.74 -15.65 17.66
C PRO A 81 -9.38 -15.26 18.21
N ARG A 82 -9.03 -14.00 18.12
CA ARG A 82 -7.70 -13.48 18.49
C ARG A 82 -7.35 -13.74 19.96
N GLU A 83 -8.34 -13.72 20.82
CA GLU A 83 -8.21 -13.99 22.26
C GLU A 83 -7.66 -15.40 22.55
N ARG A 84 -7.94 -16.36 21.65
CA ARG A 84 -7.46 -17.75 21.78
C ARG A 84 -6.06 -17.98 21.23
N TRP A 85 -5.45 -16.99 20.57
CA TRP A 85 -4.09 -17.12 20.05
C TRP A 85 -3.03 -17.29 21.14
N ALA A 86 -3.31 -16.82 22.37
CA ALA A 86 -2.42 -17.01 23.52
C ALA A 86 -2.26 -18.49 23.94
N ALA A 87 -3.23 -19.34 23.58
CA ALA A 87 -3.17 -20.78 23.86
C ALA A 87 -2.36 -21.58 22.84
N LEU A 88 -1.86 -20.95 21.77
CA LEU A 88 -1.03 -21.61 20.76
C LEU A 88 0.43 -21.73 21.22
N ILE A 89 1.13 -22.75 20.74
CA ILE A 89 2.58 -22.98 21.02
C ILE A 89 3.44 -21.79 20.60
N VAL A 90 2.98 -21.01 19.61
CA VAL A 90 3.69 -19.87 19.05
C VAL A 90 2.97 -18.55 19.36
N THR A 91 3.76 -17.50 19.59
CA THR A 91 3.20 -16.18 19.85
C THR A 91 2.45 -15.61 18.62
N PRO A 92 1.44 -14.76 18.82
CA PRO A 92 0.74 -14.08 17.73
C PRO A 92 1.68 -13.38 16.74
N SER A 93 2.73 -12.76 17.24
CA SER A 93 3.75 -12.10 16.41
C SER A 93 4.50 -13.09 15.50
N THR A 94 4.68 -14.32 15.93
CA THR A 94 5.30 -15.38 15.12
C THR A 94 4.39 -15.82 13.98
N LEU A 95 3.10 -15.97 14.23
CA LEU A 95 2.10 -16.31 13.21
C LEU A 95 2.03 -15.21 12.13
N LEU A 96 1.94 -13.97 12.55
CA LEU A 96 1.94 -12.81 11.64
C LEU A 96 3.24 -12.70 10.83
N ARG A 97 4.39 -13.01 11.46
CA ARG A 97 5.67 -13.05 10.75
C ARG A 97 5.70 -14.11 9.67
N TRP A 98 5.16 -15.31 9.94
CA TRP A 98 5.09 -16.38 8.94
C TRP A 98 4.16 -16.02 7.78
N HIS A 99 3.00 -15.42 8.07
CA HIS A 99 2.10 -14.94 7.03
C HIS A 99 2.80 -13.90 6.13
N ARG A 100 3.43 -12.88 6.73
CA ARG A 100 4.21 -11.88 5.97
C ARG A 100 5.32 -12.50 5.13
N GLU A 101 6.00 -13.53 5.64
CA GLU A 101 7.04 -14.24 4.88
C GLU A 101 6.46 -15.00 3.69
N LEU A 102 5.27 -15.59 3.81
CA LEU A 102 4.58 -16.25 2.70
C LEU A 102 4.15 -15.25 1.63
N VAL A 103 3.57 -14.13 2.04
CA VAL A 103 3.23 -13.02 1.14
C VAL A 103 4.48 -12.50 0.43
N ARG A 104 5.55 -12.24 1.18
CA ARG A 104 6.82 -11.81 0.59
C ARG A 104 7.33 -12.79 -0.45
N ARG A 105 7.30 -14.11 -0.18
CA ARG A 105 7.74 -15.14 -1.15
C ARG A 105 6.87 -15.21 -2.38
N LYS A 106 5.55 -15.02 -2.24
CA LYS A 106 4.61 -14.95 -3.37
C LYS A 106 4.99 -13.81 -4.31
N TRP A 107 5.36 -12.65 -3.77
CA TRP A 107 5.68 -11.45 -4.55
C TRP A 107 7.18 -11.28 -4.86
N THR A 108 8.05 -12.18 -4.36
CA THR A 108 9.47 -12.16 -4.73
C THR A 108 9.66 -12.92 -6.04
N TYR A 109 9.55 -12.22 -7.14
CA TYR A 109 9.97 -12.74 -8.42
C TYR A 109 11.50 -12.78 -8.44
N ARG A 110 12.09 -13.95 -8.67
CA ARG A 110 13.52 -14.04 -9.00
C ARG A 110 13.71 -13.28 -10.30
N HIS A 111 14.19 -12.06 -10.21
CA HIS A 111 14.62 -11.34 -11.38
C HIS A 111 15.67 -12.21 -12.10
N ARG A 112 15.31 -12.74 -13.25
CA ARG A 112 16.31 -12.96 -14.27
C ARG A 112 16.93 -11.59 -14.48
N PRO A 113 18.29 -11.45 -14.43
CA PRO A 113 18.90 -10.20 -14.82
C PRO A 113 18.35 -9.91 -16.21
N ALA A 114 17.44 -8.95 -16.29
CA ALA A 114 17.00 -8.47 -17.57
C ALA A 114 18.28 -8.03 -18.26
N GLN A 115 18.61 -8.62 -19.37
CA GLN A 115 19.64 -8.08 -20.26
C GLN A 115 19.13 -6.68 -20.61
N GLY A 116 19.50 -5.71 -19.79
CA GLY A 116 19.17 -4.33 -20.02
C GLY A 116 19.79 -3.89 -21.35
N ARG A 117 19.18 -2.90 -21.97
CA ARG A 117 19.79 -2.25 -23.15
C ARG A 117 21.25 -1.93 -22.82
N PRO A 118 22.20 -2.26 -23.72
CA PRO A 118 23.61 -1.96 -23.50
C PRO A 118 23.82 -0.50 -23.10
N PRO A 119 24.77 -0.20 -22.21
CA PRO A 119 25.09 1.17 -21.85
C PRO A 119 25.51 1.96 -23.09
N ILE A 120 25.20 3.25 -23.09
CA ILE A 120 25.63 4.14 -24.17
C ILE A 120 27.15 4.19 -24.16
N ASP A 121 27.71 4.19 -25.37
CA ASP A 121 29.11 4.36 -25.61
C ASP A 121 29.71 5.54 -24.83
N PRO A 122 30.84 5.36 -24.13
CA PRO A 122 31.50 6.40 -23.35
C PRO A 122 31.80 7.67 -24.12
N GLN A 123 32.19 7.57 -25.40
CA GLN A 123 32.49 8.71 -26.26
C GLN A 123 31.24 9.53 -26.54
N THR A 124 30.13 8.87 -26.87
CA THR A 124 28.82 9.52 -27.03
C THR A 124 28.38 10.22 -25.75
N ARG A 125 28.59 9.58 -24.58
CA ARG A 125 28.30 10.20 -23.29
C ARG A 125 29.13 11.46 -23.04
N ALA A 126 30.43 11.40 -23.31
CA ALA A 126 31.35 12.54 -23.17
C ALA A 126 30.91 13.69 -24.09
N LEU A 127 30.52 13.39 -25.33
CA LEU A 127 30.04 14.37 -26.30
C LEU A 127 28.75 15.08 -25.82
N ILE A 128 27.78 14.33 -25.29
CA ILE A 128 26.57 14.92 -24.71
C ILE A 128 26.92 15.89 -23.59
N LEU A 129 27.80 15.52 -22.68
CA LEU A 129 28.21 16.37 -21.55
C LEU A 129 28.96 17.62 -22.01
N ARG A 130 29.82 17.49 -23.04
CA ARG A 130 30.52 18.61 -23.65
C ARG A 130 29.56 19.60 -24.29
N MET A 131 28.63 19.12 -25.15
CA MET A 131 27.61 19.96 -25.79
C MET A 131 26.76 20.74 -24.77
N ALA A 132 26.39 20.10 -23.67
CA ALA A 132 25.61 20.76 -22.62
C ALA A 132 26.40 21.82 -21.83
N ARG A 133 27.69 21.61 -21.59
CA ARG A 133 28.55 22.57 -20.89
C ARG A 133 28.89 23.78 -21.76
N GLU A 134 29.23 23.53 -23.03
CA GLU A 134 29.56 24.59 -24.00
C GLU A 134 28.29 25.40 -24.36
N ASN A 135 27.11 24.80 -24.27
CA ASN A 135 25.85 25.45 -24.64
C ASN A 135 24.80 25.37 -23.50
N PRO A 136 24.91 26.17 -22.43
CA PRO A 136 24.03 26.09 -21.25
C PRO A 136 22.54 26.31 -21.54
N ARG A 137 22.21 26.90 -22.69
CA ARG A 137 20.84 27.15 -23.12
C ARG A 137 20.24 26.01 -23.97
N TRP A 138 21.00 24.96 -24.29
CA TRP A 138 20.50 23.86 -25.10
C TRP A 138 19.73 22.85 -24.26
N GLY A 139 18.45 22.65 -24.59
CA GLY A 139 17.62 21.60 -24.01
C GLY A 139 17.92 20.24 -24.60
N CYS A 140 17.48 19.16 -23.91
CA CYS A 140 17.71 17.78 -24.34
C CYS A 140 17.25 17.48 -25.77
N VAL A 141 16.20 18.16 -26.24
CA VAL A 141 15.67 17.98 -27.61
C VAL A 141 16.65 18.58 -28.63
N ARG A 142 17.22 19.75 -28.34
CA ARG A 142 18.21 20.37 -29.22
C ARG A 142 19.50 19.54 -29.29
N ILE A 143 20.03 19.12 -28.14
CA ILE A 143 21.21 18.23 -28.09
C ILE A 143 20.96 16.93 -28.87
N ARG A 144 19.73 16.37 -28.82
CA ARG A 144 19.35 15.23 -29.65
C ARG A 144 19.45 15.54 -31.15
N GLY A 145 18.95 16.71 -31.56
CA GLY A 145 19.00 17.13 -32.97
C GLY A 145 20.44 17.26 -33.48
N GLU A 146 21.31 17.88 -32.69
CA GLU A 146 22.76 18.03 -33.04
C GLU A 146 23.45 16.66 -33.13
N LEU A 147 23.18 15.75 -32.19
CA LEU A 147 23.69 14.37 -32.23
C LEU A 147 23.20 13.61 -33.47
N GLN A 148 21.92 13.81 -33.83
CA GLN A 148 21.36 13.20 -35.03
C GLN A 148 22.00 13.71 -36.30
N GLY A 149 22.38 15.01 -36.36
CA GLY A 149 23.17 15.59 -37.43
C GLY A 149 24.58 14.99 -37.54
N LEU A 150 25.13 14.44 -36.45
CA LEU A 150 26.37 13.70 -36.38
C LEU A 150 26.24 12.19 -36.60
N GLY A 151 25.05 11.71 -36.98
CA GLY A 151 24.77 10.28 -37.16
C GLY A 151 24.57 9.50 -35.88
N VAL A 152 24.50 10.15 -34.69
CA VAL A 152 24.35 9.50 -33.39
C VAL A 152 22.89 9.56 -32.95
N ILE A 153 22.23 8.39 -32.89
CA ILE A 153 20.80 8.29 -32.51
C ILE A 153 20.65 8.00 -31.03
N VAL A 154 20.29 9.01 -30.25
CA VAL A 154 20.06 8.92 -28.81
C VAL A 154 18.72 9.57 -28.46
N SER A 155 17.92 8.92 -27.57
CA SER A 155 16.65 9.51 -27.15
C SER A 155 16.85 10.73 -26.23
N ALA A 156 15.95 11.72 -26.31
CA ALA A 156 15.99 12.89 -25.42
C ALA A 156 15.88 12.51 -23.94
N THR A 157 15.21 11.39 -23.61
CA THR A 157 15.12 10.85 -22.26
C THR A 157 16.46 10.35 -21.74
N THR A 158 17.23 9.72 -22.59
CA THR A 158 18.58 9.24 -22.28
C THR A 158 19.53 10.41 -22.03
N ILE A 159 19.50 11.42 -22.92
CA ILE A 159 20.27 12.66 -22.75
C ILE A 159 19.93 13.33 -21.41
N ARG A 160 18.65 13.46 -21.08
CA ARG A 160 18.17 14.00 -19.79
C ARG A 160 18.72 13.22 -18.60
N THR A 161 18.76 11.90 -18.69
CA THR A 161 19.28 11.04 -17.62
C THR A 161 20.79 11.24 -17.43
N ILE A 162 21.55 11.35 -18.54
CA ILE A 162 23.01 11.60 -18.51
C ILE A 162 23.30 12.96 -17.88
N LEU A 163 22.62 14.01 -18.34
CA LEU A 163 22.80 15.38 -17.83
C LEU A 163 22.47 15.48 -16.34
N ARG A 164 21.36 14.86 -15.91
CA ARG A 164 20.98 14.86 -14.49
C ARG A 164 21.97 14.12 -13.60
N ARG A 165 22.52 12.97 -14.06
CA ARG A 165 23.56 12.24 -13.32
C ARG A 165 24.87 13.03 -13.22
N ALA A 166 25.09 13.95 -14.14
CA ALA A 166 26.28 14.84 -14.14
C ALA A 166 26.01 16.17 -13.41
N GLY A 167 24.86 16.33 -12.73
CA GLY A 167 24.50 17.58 -12.03
C GLY A 167 24.13 18.74 -12.96
N LEU A 168 24.03 18.49 -14.26
CA LEU A 168 23.62 19.49 -15.26
C LEU A 168 22.09 19.48 -15.34
N GLY A 169 21.45 20.50 -14.78
CA GLY A 169 20.00 20.70 -14.86
C GLY A 169 19.52 20.96 -16.30
N PRO A 170 18.22 20.74 -16.59
CA PRO A 170 17.64 21.11 -17.89
C PRO A 170 17.70 22.64 -18.08
N ALA A 171 18.16 23.08 -19.23
CA ALA A 171 18.07 24.49 -19.65
C ALA A 171 16.75 24.72 -20.41
N PRO A 172 16.10 25.91 -20.30
CA PRO A 172 16.28 26.90 -19.24
C PRO A 172 15.53 26.47 -17.98
N ARG A 173 15.89 26.98 -16.79
CA ARG A 173 15.08 26.81 -15.58
C ARG A 173 13.69 27.34 -15.85
N ARG A 174 12.67 26.50 -15.70
CA ARG A 174 11.29 26.97 -15.65
C ARG A 174 11.14 27.68 -14.30
N ASP A 175 11.00 28.99 -14.32
CA ASP A 175 10.76 29.86 -13.14
C ASP A 175 9.33 29.71 -12.62
N GLY A 176 8.79 28.48 -12.62
CA GLY A 176 7.50 28.16 -12.04
C GLY A 176 7.62 27.65 -10.61
N PRO A 177 6.53 27.72 -9.83
CA PRO A 177 6.54 27.23 -8.46
C PRO A 177 6.96 25.76 -8.42
N THR A 178 7.77 25.41 -7.42
CA THR A 178 8.11 24.02 -7.17
C THR A 178 6.87 23.23 -6.79
N TRP A 179 6.89 21.91 -7.00
CA TRP A 179 5.78 21.03 -6.60
C TRP A 179 5.38 21.21 -5.13
N ARG A 180 6.37 21.40 -4.26
CA ARG A 180 6.14 21.69 -2.84
C ARG A 180 5.40 23.00 -2.62
N GLN A 181 5.79 24.06 -3.34
CA GLN A 181 5.11 25.36 -3.27
C GLN A 181 3.67 25.28 -3.80
N PHE A 182 3.45 24.56 -4.90
CA PHE A 182 2.11 24.32 -5.43
C PHE A 182 1.22 23.58 -4.41
N LEU A 183 1.70 22.45 -3.85
CA LEU A 183 0.94 21.70 -2.84
C LEU A 183 0.67 22.53 -1.59
N SER A 184 1.62 23.34 -1.14
CA SER A 184 1.43 24.21 0.03
C SER A 184 0.42 25.32 -0.23
N ALA A 185 0.46 25.95 -1.40
CA ALA A 185 -0.42 27.06 -1.75
C ALA A 185 -1.87 26.63 -2.08
N GLN A 186 -2.06 25.40 -2.53
CA GLN A 186 -3.37 24.87 -2.98
C GLN A 186 -3.91 23.76 -2.08
N ALA A 187 -3.28 23.49 -0.92
CA ALA A 187 -3.56 22.34 -0.05
C ALA A 187 -5.05 22.20 0.32
N ASN A 188 -5.72 23.32 0.56
CA ASN A 188 -7.14 23.39 0.92
C ASN A 188 -8.11 22.99 -0.21
N GLY A 189 -7.61 22.90 -1.43
CA GLY A 189 -8.42 22.53 -2.60
C GLY A 189 -7.96 21.20 -3.22
N ILE A 190 -7.09 20.44 -2.57
CA ILE A 190 -6.53 19.22 -3.14
C ILE A 190 -7.00 17.99 -2.36
N VAL A 191 -7.63 17.04 -3.08
CA VAL A 191 -7.75 15.66 -2.66
C VAL A 191 -6.72 14.83 -3.43
N ALA A 192 -5.97 14.00 -2.73
CA ALA A 192 -5.04 13.07 -3.35
C ALA A 192 -5.53 11.64 -3.15
N CYS A 193 -5.26 10.78 -4.13
CA CYS A 193 -5.61 9.37 -4.04
C CYS A 193 -4.45 8.46 -4.43
N ASP A 194 -4.51 7.24 -3.94
CA ASP A 194 -3.53 6.20 -4.25
C ASP A 194 -4.10 4.81 -4.01
N PHE A 195 -3.51 3.81 -4.67
CA PHE A 195 -3.81 2.41 -4.49
C PHE A 195 -2.76 1.74 -3.61
N PHE A 196 -3.23 0.84 -2.75
CA PHE A 196 -2.35 -0.13 -2.10
C PHE A 196 -3.03 -1.50 -2.05
N THR A 197 -2.24 -2.54 -1.77
CA THR A 197 -2.73 -3.92 -1.71
C THR A 197 -2.62 -4.49 -0.32
N VAL A 198 -3.55 -5.39 0.01
CA VAL A 198 -3.57 -6.17 1.24
C VAL A 198 -3.78 -7.63 0.88
N GLU A 199 -2.95 -8.52 1.42
CA GLU A 199 -3.12 -9.95 1.25
C GLU A 199 -3.98 -10.53 2.37
N THR A 200 -5.00 -11.31 1.98
CA THR A 200 -5.80 -12.07 2.93
C THR A 200 -5.02 -13.28 3.46
N VAL A 201 -5.53 -13.92 4.52
CA VAL A 201 -5.00 -15.19 5.05
C VAL A 201 -4.91 -16.25 3.95
N PHE A 202 -5.85 -16.22 3.00
CA PHE A 202 -5.91 -17.15 1.87
C PHE A 202 -5.06 -16.72 0.67
N LEU A 203 -4.15 -15.77 0.86
CA LEU A 203 -3.25 -15.22 -0.16
C LEU A 203 -3.99 -14.62 -1.37
N LYS A 204 -5.23 -14.18 -1.16
CA LYS A 204 -5.97 -13.36 -2.14
C LYS A 204 -5.57 -11.91 -1.96
N THR A 205 -5.23 -11.26 -3.05
CA THR A 205 -4.91 -9.84 -3.08
C THR A 205 -6.20 -9.01 -3.08
N LEU A 206 -6.32 -8.08 -2.16
CA LEU A 206 -7.33 -7.04 -2.15
C LEU A 206 -6.68 -5.70 -2.47
N TYR A 207 -7.34 -4.91 -3.30
CA TYR A 207 -6.92 -3.57 -3.67
C TYR A 207 -7.71 -2.56 -2.86
N VAL A 208 -7.02 -1.58 -2.33
CA VAL A 208 -7.63 -0.47 -1.59
C VAL A 208 -7.32 0.83 -2.31
N LEU A 209 -8.35 1.58 -2.66
CA LEU A 209 -8.24 2.96 -3.14
C LEU A 209 -8.57 3.88 -1.97
N VAL A 210 -7.66 4.78 -1.64
CA VAL A 210 -7.84 5.76 -0.57
C VAL A 210 -7.79 7.17 -1.13
N PHE A 211 -8.68 8.03 -0.61
CA PHE A 211 -8.70 9.46 -0.90
C PHE A 211 -8.44 10.24 0.38
N MET A 212 -7.56 11.25 0.29
CA MET A 212 -7.19 12.08 1.42
C MET A 212 -7.17 13.56 1.03
N HIS A 213 -7.81 14.40 1.81
CA HIS A 213 -7.71 15.85 1.69
C HIS A 213 -6.35 16.33 2.23
N ILE A 214 -5.61 17.06 1.40
CA ILE A 214 -4.18 17.35 1.67
C ILE A 214 -3.99 18.29 2.86
N GLU A 215 -4.81 19.34 3.01
CA GLU A 215 -4.64 20.28 4.11
C GLU A 215 -4.97 19.66 5.47
N THR A 216 -6.15 19.07 5.58
CA THR A 216 -6.65 18.52 6.84
C THR A 216 -6.11 17.14 7.18
N ARG A 217 -5.48 16.44 6.24
CA ARG A 217 -5.09 15.02 6.36
C ARG A 217 -6.27 14.07 6.57
N ARG A 218 -7.49 14.54 6.36
CA ARG A 218 -8.71 13.76 6.52
C ARG A 218 -8.81 12.71 5.43
N ILE A 219 -9.11 11.49 5.80
CA ILE A 219 -9.50 10.43 4.86
C ILE A 219 -10.94 10.72 4.46
N VAL A 220 -11.16 11.00 3.19
CA VAL A 220 -12.48 11.40 2.64
C VAL A 220 -13.13 10.28 1.85
N GLY A 221 -12.42 9.20 1.57
CA GLY A 221 -13.00 8.03 0.91
C GLY A 221 -12.06 6.83 0.95
N VAL A 222 -12.63 5.64 1.09
CA VAL A 222 -11.91 4.36 1.05
C VAL A 222 -12.76 3.33 0.30
N GLY A 223 -12.20 2.77 -0.75
CA GLY A 223 -12.81 1.68 -1.51
C GLY A 223 -11.97 0.40 -1.43
N VAL A 224 -12.62 -0.77 -1.34
CA VAL A 224 -11.96 -2.09 -1.32
C VAL A 224 -12.53 -2.96 -2.43
N SER A 225 -11.67 -3.57 -3.25
CA SER A 225 -12.06 -4.50 -4.31
C SER A 225 -11.05 -5.64 -4.44
N ALA A 226 -11.53 -6.82 -4.80
CA ALA A 226 -10.65 -7.92 -5.22
C ALA A 226 -10.20 -7.76 -6.68
N ASN A 227 -11.01 -7.05 -7.49
CA ASN A 227 -10.72 -6.76 -8.89
C ASN A 227 -11.14 -5.32 -9.21
N PRO A 228 -10.25 -4.33 -9.09
CA PRO A 228 -10.55 -2.93 -9.35
C PRO A 228 -10.59 -2.68 -10.86
N ASP A 229 -11.70 -3.02 -11.49
CA ASP A 229 -11.95 -2.70 -12.89
C ASP A 229 -12.27 -1.21 -13.09
N GLY A 230 -12.29 -0.76 -14.35
CA GLY A 230 -12.53 0.64 -14.67
C GLY A 230 -13.90 1.16 -14.21
N THR A 231 -14.91 0.31 -14.19
CA THR A 231 -16.27 0.63 -13.75
C THR A 231 -16.27 0.89 -12.25
N TRP A 232 -15.67 -0.01 -11.48
CA TRP A 232 -15.56 0.13 -10.03
C TRP A 232 -14.77 1.38 -9.64
N VAL A 233 -13.60 1.61 -10.28
CA VAL A 233 -12.77 2.79 -10.02
C VAL A 233 -13.54 4.08 -10.31
N THR A 234 -14.28 4.14 -11.42
CA THR A 234 -15.13 5.28 -11.78
C THR A 234 -16.27 5.47 -10.77
N GLN A 235 -16.83 4.39 -10.23
CA GLN A 235 -17.86 4.48 -9.20
C GLN A 235 -17.30 5.04 -7.89
N GLN A 236 -16.05 4.72 -7.53
CA GLN A 236 -15.42 5.33 -6.34
C GLN A 236 -15.26 6.86 -6.50
N ALA A 237 -15.01 7.34 -7.72
CA ALA A 237 -14.97 8.78 -7.97
C ALA A 237 -16.33 9.45 -7.73
N ARG A 238 -17.44 8.82 -8.18
CA ARG A 238 -18.80 9.33 -7.93
C ARG A 238 -19.15 9.32 -6.45
N ASN A 239 -18.82 8.24 -5.75
CA ASN A 239 -19.05 8.14 -4.30
C ASN A 239 -18.33 9.27 -3.55
N LEU A 240 -17.05 9.52 -3.90
CA LEU A 240 -16.28 10.61 -3.30
C LEU A 240 -16.95 11.97 -3.54
N LEU A 241 -17.46 12.24 -4.75
CA LEU A 241 -18.13 13.51 -5.04
C LEU A 241 -19.39 13.70 -4.21
N MET A 242 -20.20 12.65 -4.04
CA MET A 242 -21.37 12.70 -3.16
C MET A 242 -20.97 13.00 -1.71
N ASP A 243 -19.94 12.34 -1.20
CA ASP A 243 -19.44 12.56 0.18
C ASP A 243 -18.86 13.99 0.35
N VAL A 244 -18.24 14.56 -0.69
CA VAL A 244 -17.69 15.92 -0.69
C VAL A 244 -18.80 16.97 -0.77
N ASP A 245 -19.87 16.74 -1.55
CA ASP A 245 -21.01 17.67 -1.67
C ASP A 245 -21.80 17.75 -0.37
N ASP A 246 -21.91 16.63 0.37
CA ASP A 246 -22.54 16.59 1.69
C ASP A 246 -21.72 17.34 2.75
N ASP A 247 -20.40 17.47 2.55
CA ASP A 247 -19.49 18.12 3.48
C ASP A 247 -19.26 19.60 3.10
N ARG A 248 -20.10 20.49 3.57
CA ARG A 248 -20.06 21.93 3.32
C ARG A 248 -18.74 22.64 3.67
N GLY A 249 -17.79 21.94 4.28
CA GLY A 249 -16.47 22.46 4.64
C GLY A 249 -15.36 22.13 3.63
N LEU A 250 -15.62 21.27 2.65
CA LEU A 250 -14.61 20.80 1.69
C LEU A 250 -14.83 21.41 0.30
N CYS A 251 -14.00 22.40 -0.06
CA CYS A 251 -13.99 22.95 -1.43
C CYS A 251 -12.84 22.30 -2.22
N VAL A 252 -13.13 21.21 -2.93
CA VAL A 252 -12.13 20.49 -3.73
C VAL A 252 -12.06 21.06 -5.15
N ARG A 253 -10.87 21.49 -5.57
CA ARG A 253 -10.59 22.04 -6.92
C ARG A 253 -9.67 21.14 -7.73
N PHE A 254 -8.86 20.32 -7.06
CA PHE A 254 -7.85 19.49 -7.69
C PHE A 254 -7.92 18.07 -7.14
N LEU A 255 -7.89 17.10 -8.04
CA LEU A 255 -7.60 15.71 -7.71
C LEU A 255 -6.15 15.42 -8.07
N LEU A 256 -5.34 14.99 -7.11
CA LEU A 256 -3.98 14.56 -7.31
C LEU A 256 -3.93 13.02 -7.33
N ARG A 257 -3.42 12.44 -8.40
CA ARG A 257 -3.18 11.00 -8.52
C ARG A 257 -1.86 10.70 -9.23
N ASP A 258 -1.41 9.48 -9.10
CA ASP A 258 -0.29 8.97 -9.86
C ASP A 258 -0.71 8.57 -11.30
N ARG A 259 0.22 7.96 -12.04
CA ARG A 259 0.02 7.50 -13.43
C ARG A 259 -0.26 6.00 -13.51
N ASP A 260 -0.85 5.41 -12.47
CA ASP A 260 -1.21 3.98 -12.48
C ASP A 260 -2.27 3.72 -13.57
N ALA A 261 -2.07 2.64 -14.30
CA ALA A 261 -2.97 2.19 -15.36
C ALA A 261 -4.38 1.80 -14.85
N LYS A 262 -4.54 1.60 -13.55
CA LYS A 262 -5.84 1.32 -12.91
C LYS A 262 -6.82 2.49 -13.00
N TYR A 263 -6.34 3.72 -13.23
CA TYR A 263 -7.22 4.87 -13.40
C TYR A 263 -7.66 5.00 -14.86
N PRO A 264 -8.91 4.65 -15.21
CA PRO A 264 -9.42 4.83 -16.56
C PRO A 264 -9.70 6.30 -16.86
N ARG A 265 -9.84 6.64 -18.15
CA ARG A 265 -10.23 7.99 -18.56
C ARG A 265 -11.58 8.43 -17.99
N SER A 266 -12.51 7.50 -17.80
CA SER A 266 -13.82 7.75 -17.20
C SER A 266 -13.71 8.24 -15.74
N PHE A 267 -12.71 7.78 -14.99
CA PHE A 267 -12.43 8.28 -13.64
C PHE A 267 -12.10 9.78 -13.66
N ASP A 268 -11.19 10.20 -14.54
CA ASP A 268 -10.82 11.61 -14.69
C ASP A 268 -12.01 12.45 -15.19
N ALA A 269 -12.83 11.90 -16.10
CA ALA A 269 -14.00 12.58 -16.64
C ALA A 269 -15.05 12.92 -15.57
N VAL A 270 -15.25 12.07 -14.57
CA VAL A 270 -16.16 12.33 -13.44
C VAL A 270 -15.76 13.62 -12.71
N PHE A 271 -14.49 13.79 -12.37
CA PHE A 271 -14.01 14.99 -11.70
C PHE A 271 -14.02 16.22 -12.60
N SER A 272 -13.70 16.05 -13.89
CA SER A 272 -13.70 17.15 -14.85
C SER A 272 -15.12 17.68 -15.09
N ALA A 273 -16.16 16.84 -15.03
CA ALA A 273 -17.55 17.25 -15.15
C ALA A 273 -17.99 18.18 -14.01
N GLU A 274 -17.43 17.98 -12.80
CA GLU A 274 -17.65 18.85 -11.65
C GLU A 274 -16.66 20.05 -11.58
N GLY A 275 -15.98 20.36 -12.69
CA GLY A 275 -15.05 21.49 -12.77
C GLY A 275 -13.73 21.27 -12.01
N MET A 276 -13.48 20.11 -11.49
CA MET A 276 -12.22 19.77 -10.81
C MET A 276 -11.12 19.46 -11.82
N LYS A 277 -9.91 19.93 -11.53
CA LYS A 277 -8.75 19.64 -12.37
C LYS A 277 -7.98 18.44 -11.87
N VAL A 278 -7.87 17.40 -12.71
CA VAL A 278 -7.01 16.24 -12.40
C VAL A 278 -5.55 16.60 -12.65
N VAL A 279 -4.73 16.44 -11.62
CA VAL A 279 -3.30 16.72 -11.62
C VAL A 279 -2.53 15.42 -11.46
N LEU A 280 -1.71 15.09 -12.46
CA LEU A 280 -0.89 13.91 -12.43
C LEU A 280 0.45 14.20 -11.74
N THR A 281 0.89 13.30 -10.85
CA THR A 281 2.21 13.42 -10.23
C THR A 281 3.31 13.49 -11.30
N PRO A 282 4.33 14.34 -11.12
CA PRO A 282 5.45 14.41 -12.05
C PRO A 282 6.17 13.06 -12.16
N TYR A 283 6.71 12.80 -13.32
CA TYR A 283 7.40 11.53 -13.59
C TYR A 283 8.58 11.35 -12.63
N ARG A 284 8.66 10.18 -11.95
CA ARG A 284 9.72 9.82 -10.99
C ARG A 284 9.88 10.79 -9.82
N THR A 285 8.78 11.36 -9.35
CA THR A 285 8.77 12.24 -8.18
C THR A 285 7.89 11.63 -7.08
N PRO A 286 8.38 10.62 -6.34
CA PRO A 286 7.58 9.95 -5.31
C PRO A 286 7.10 10.93 -4.22
N GLN A 287 7.86 11.96 -3.93
CA GLN A 287 7.48 13.00 -2.95
C GLN A 287 6.17 13.75 -3.29
N ALA A 288 5.71 13.67 -4.54
CA ALA A 288 4.52 14.37 -4.99
C ALA A 288 3.24 13.82 -4.33
N ASN A 289 3.18 12.52 -4.06
CA ASN A 289 2.08 11.84 -3.34
C ASN A 289 2.45 11.45 -1.90
N GLY A 290 3.53 11.99 -1.37
CA GLY A 290 4.12 11.61 -0.08
C GLY A 290 3.22 11.80 1.15
N HIS A 291 2.07 12.48 1.00
CA HIS A 291 1.07 12.58 2.07
C HIS A 291 0.22 11.32 2.14
N VAL A 292 -0.25 10.83 0.98
CA VAL A 292 -1.03 9.59 0.90
C VAL A 292 -0.15 8.37 1.18
N GLU A 293 1.10 8.35 0.68
CA GLU A 293 2.07 7.30 0.99
C GLU A 293 2.33 7.18 2.50
N ARG A 294 2.45 8.32 3.21
CA ARG A 294 2.57 8.33 4.68
C ARG A 294 1.32 7.83 5.38
N LEU A 295 0.13 8.16 4.89
CA LEU A 295 -1.12 7.62 5.38
C LEU A 295 -1.14 6.10 5.23
N ILE A 296 -0.87 5.58 4.03
CA ILE A 296 -0.81 4.13 3.74
C ILE A 296 0.20 3.44 4.66
N GLY A 297 1.39 4.02 4.83
CA GLY A 297 2.40 3.53 5.77
C GLY A 297 1.92 3.55 7.23
N GLY A 298 1.11 4.52 7.63
CA GLY A 298 0.45 4.58 8.93
C GLY A 298 -0.55 3.44 9.12
N VAL A 299 -1.50 3.29 8.18
CA VAL A 299 -2.50 2.20 8.17
C VAL A 299 -1.84 0.82 8.30
N ARG A 300 -0.74 0.60 7.56
CA ARG A 300 -0.01 -0.66 7.62
C ARG A 300 0.57 -0.90 9.01
N ARG A 301 1.36 0.03 9.52
CA ARG A 301 2.06 -0.12 10.81
C ARG A 301 1.11 -0.18 12.01
N GLU A 302 0.04 0.59 11.98
CA GLU A 302 -0.88 0.70 13.13
C GLU A 302 -1.91 -0.42 13.15
N VAL A 303 -2.31 -0.95 11.98
CA VAL A 303 -3.41 -1.92 11.88
C VAL A 303 -3.07 -3.14 11.04
N LEU A 304 -2.74 -2.97 9.75
CA LEU A 304 -2.70 -4.11 8.83
C LEU A 304 -1.57 -5.10 9.11
N ASP A 305 -0.47 -4.64 9.71
CA ASP A 305 0.63 -5.50 10.15
C ASP A 305 0.27 -6.35 11.38
N HIS A 306 -0.85 -6.06 12.04
CA HIS A 306 -1.27 -6.68 13.29
C HIS A 306 -2.61 -7.44 13.18
N VAL A 307 -3.28 -7.39 12.03
CA VAL A 307 -4.57 -8.06 11.78
C VAL A 307 -4.45 -9.02 10.60
N LEU A 308 -4.96 -10.22 10.76
CA LEU A 308 -5.10 -11.19 9.67
C LEU A 308 -6.43 -10.92 8.96
N ILE A 309 -6.35 -10.42 7.74
CA ILE A 309 -7.53 -10.11 6.92
C ILE A 309 -8.08 -11.39 6.30
N LEU A 310 -9.34 -11.69 6.55
CA LEU A 310 -10.01 -12.90 6.07
C LEU A 310 -10.61 -12.71 4.66
N HIS A 311 -11.37 -11.63 4.47
CA HIS A 311 -12.08 -11.33 3.23
C HIS A 311 -12.31 -9.82 3.07
N ARG A 312 -12.86 -9.42 1.90
CA ARG A 312 -13.11 -8.02 1.56
C ARG A 312 -13.93 -7.27 2.61
N GLY A 313 -15.03 -7.86 3.10
CA GLY A 313 -15.89 -7.25 4.11
C GLY A 313 -15.13 -6.96 5.41
N HIS A 314 -14.35 -7.94 5.89
CA HIS A 314 -13.49 -7.74 7.07
C HIS A 314 -12.48 -6.59 6.89
N LEU A 315 -11.82 -6.52 5.72
CA LEU A 315 -10.92 -5.39 5.43
C LEU A 315 -11.67 -4.05 5.42
N SER A 316 -12.86 -4.00 4.84
CA SER A 316 -13.68 -2.78 4.80
C SER A 316 -14.07 -2.30 6.20
N GLU A 317 -14.45 -3.21 7.11
CA GLU A 317 -14.76 -2.90 8.51
C GLU A 317 -13.52 -2.38 9.26
N VAL A 318 -12.40 -3.03 9.08
CA VAL A 318 -11.11 -2.62 9.69
C VAL A 318 -10.71 -1.22 9.22
N LEU A 319 -10.80 -0.95 7.91
CA LEU A 319 -10.47 0.36 7.36
C LEU A 319 -11.47 1.44 7.77
N ARG A 320 -12.76 1.12 7.88
CA ARG A 320 -13.79 2.03 8.38
C ARG A 320 -13.50 2.44 9.83
N ALA A 321 -13.22 1.48 10.70
CA ALA A 321 -12.88 1.75 12.10
C ALA A 321 -11.58 2.58 12.21
N TYR A 322 -10.57 2.28 11.39
CA TYR A 322 -9.35 3.07 11.32
C TYR A 322 -9.59 4.49 10.80
N THR A 323 -10.42 4.66 9.77
CA THR A 323 -10.77 5.98 9.20
C THR A 323 -11.42 6.87 10.24
N GLU A 324 -12.37 6.32 11.01
CA GLU A 324 -13.02 7.05 12.11
C GLU A 324 -11.99 7.45 13.17
N HIS A 325 -11.16 6.51 13.63
CA HIS A 325 -10.08 6.80 14.57
C HIS A 325 -9.13 7.88 14.03
N HIS A 326 -8.67 7.74 12.78
CA HIS A 326 -7.74 8.67 12.13
C HIS A 326 -8.32 10.09 12.06
N ASN A 327 -9.58 10.22 11.65
CA ASN A 327 -10.22 11.50 11.42
C ASN A 327 -10.64 12.19 12.72
N SER A 328 -11.17 11.44 13.70
CA SER A 328 -11.83 11.99 14.87
C SER A 328 -11.01 11.91 16.15
N HIS A 329 -10.01 11.03 16.24
CA HIS A 329 -9.30 10.77 17.50
C HIS A 329 -7.78 10.93 17.42
N ARG A 330 -7.18 10.68 16.26
CA ARG A 330 -5.74 10.67 16.08
C ARG A 330 -5.15 12.08 15.92
N PRO A 331 -4.27 12.57 16.82
CA PRO A 331 -3.59 13.84 16.63
C PRO A 331 -2.48 13.75 15.60
N HIS A 332 -2.31 14.79 14.79
CA HIS A 332 -1.31 14.84 13.71
C HIS A 332 -0.28 15.94 13.92
N ARG A 333 1.01 15.60 13.92
CA ARG A 333 2.11 16.58 14.04
C ARG A 333 2.05 17.67 12.98
N GLY A 334 1.73 17.29 11.74
CA GLY A 334 1.60 18.24 10.61
C GLY A 334 0.42 19.20 10.71
N LEU A 335 -0.50 18.97 11.64
CA LEU A 335 -1.67 19.79 11.93
C LEU A 335 -1.55 20.50 13.30
N GLY A 336 -0.34 20.62 13.85
CA GLY A 336 -0.14 21.18 15.18
C GLY A 336 -0.81 20.36 16.30
N LEU A 337 -0.78 19.02 16.16
CA LEU A 337 -1.42 18.05 17.06
C LEU A 337 -2.96 18.10 17.05
N ARG A 338 -3.57 18.76 16.07
CA ARG A 338 -5.03 18.69 15.86
C ARG A 338 -5.41 17.36 15.20
N ARG A 339 -6.67 16.98 15.37
CA ARG A 339 -7.31 15.89 14.62
C ARG A 339 -7.76 16.40 13.25
N PRO A 340 -7.84 15.58 12.20
CA PRO A 340 -8.30 15.98 10.87
C PRO A 340 -9.67 16.67 10.88
N ASN A 341 -10.64 16.18 11.65
CA ASN A 341 -11.98 16.76 11.76
C ASN A 341 -12.03 18.08 12.55
N ASP A 342 -10.98 18.41 13.30
CA ASP A 342 -10.92 19.62 14.12
C ASP A 342 -10.05 20.73 13.52
N VAL A 343 -9.54 20.55 12.30
CA VAL A 343 -8.58 21.51 11.69
C VAL A 343 -9.18 22.93 11.60
N TYR A 344 -10.46 23.05 11.26
CA TYR A 344 -11.15 24.32 11.13
C TYR A 344 -11.88 24.78 12.41
N ARG A 345 -11.87 23.94 13.47
CA ARG A 345 -12.42 24.34 14.76
C ARG A 345 -11.41 25.18 15.52
N PRO A 346 -11.84 26.25 16.23
CA PRO A 346 -10.95 26.97 17.11
C PRO A 346 -10.39 26.00 18.16
N PHE A 347 -9.11 26.17 18.49
CA PHE A 347 -8.54 25.42 19.61
C PHE A 347 -9.38 25.77 20.86
N PRO A 348 -9.85 24.80 21.64
CA PRO A 348 -10.41 25.13 22.92
C PRO A 348 -9.34 25.90 23.69
N CYS A 349 -9.68 27.16 24.07
CA CYS A 349 -8.81 27.89 24.98
C CYS A 349 -8.52 26.98 26.18
N PRO A 350 -7.26 26.86 26.62
CA PRO A 350 -6.97 26.13 27.85
C PRO A 350 -7.77 26.81 28.95
N GLY A 351 -8.89 26.17 29.32
CA GLY A 351 -9.64 26.58 30.49
C GLY A 351 -8.75 26.49 31.75
N PRO A 352 -9.17 27.08 32.88
CA PRO A 352 -8.45 26.91 34.13
C PRO A 352 -8.18 25.41 34.32
N LYS A 353 -6.93 25.06 34.67
CA LYS A 353 -6.54 23.66 34.88
C LYS A 353 -7.57 23.04 35.83
N PRO A 354 -8.25 21.95 35.44
CA PRO A 354 -9.17 21.29 36.34
C PRO A 354 -8.39 20.88 37.61
N ALA A 355 -8.94 21.18 38.75
CA ALA A 355 -8.32 20.90 40.04
C ALA A 355 -8.10 19.39 40.29
N ARG A 356 -8.82 18.54 39.53
CA ARG A 356 -8.63 17.08 39.43
C ARG A 356 -8.80 16.68 37.99
N LEU A 357 -7.95 15.76 37.52
CA LEU A 357 -8.19 15.05 36.26
C LEU A 357 -9.49 14.24 36.40
N GLU A 358 -10.48 14.54 35.57
CA GLU A 358 -11.66 13.71 35.47
C GLU A 358 -11.27 12.28 35.11
N PRO A 359 -12.02 11.27 35.57
CA PRO A 359 -11.72 9.88 35.23
C PRO A 359 -11.73 9.70 33.73
N VAL A 360 -10.59 9.26 33.19
CA VAL A 360 -10.41 8.98 31.76
C VAL A 360 -11.00 7.61 31.47
N GLN A 361 -11.88 7.54 30.48
CA GLN A 361 -12.38 6.29 29.93
C GLN A 361 -11.56 5.86 28.73
N ARG A 362 -11.21 4.58 28.68
CA ARG A 362 -10.53 3.96 27.56
C ARG A 362 -11.54 3.18 26.72
N ARG A 363 -11.59 3.48 25.42
CA ARG A 363 -12.34 2.74 24.43
C ARG A 363 -11.38 1.90 23.60
N GLU A 364 -11.68 0.64 23.45
CA GLU A 364 -10.90 -0.30 22.62
C GLU A 364 -11.47 -0.38 21.22
N ILE A 365 -10.63 -0.19 20.21
CA ILE A 365 -10.96 -0.31 18.79
C ILE A 365 -10.18 -1.48 18.19
N LEU A 366 -10.82 -2.22 17.27
CA LEU A 366 -10.23 -3.39 16.60
C LEU A 366 -9.67 -4.43 17.58
N GLY A 367 -10.46 -4.81 18.61
CA GLY A 367 -10.08 -5.81 19.59
C GLY A 367 -8.89 -5.39 20.46
N GLY A 368 -8.83 -4.12 20.86
CA GLY A 368 -7.77 -3.60 21.70
C GLY A 368 -6.46 -3.31 20.96
N LEU A 369 -6.47 -3.24 19.64
CA LEU A 369 -5.32 -2.84 18.85
C LEU A 369 -5.06 -1.32 18.92
N ILE A 370 -6.14 -0.56 18.94
CA ILE A 370 -6.11 0.90 19.10
C ILE A 370 -6.91 1.24 20.36
N HIS A 371 -6.39 2.19 21.14
CA HIS A 371 -7.02 2.69 22.34
C HIS A 371 -7.33 4.17 22.19
N GLU A 372 -8.57 4.53 22.40
CA GLU A 372 -9.03 5.93 22.45
C GLU A 372 -9.31 6.32 23.90
N TYR A 373 -8.98 7.55 24.25
CA TYR A 373 -9.15 8.07 25.59
C TYR A 373 -10.08 9.28 25.56
N HIS A 374 -11.11 9.23 26.40
CA HIS A 374 -12.11 10.27 26.52
C HIS A 374 -12.21 10.72 27.98
N ALA A 375 -12.40 12.02 28.21
CA ALA A 375 -12.87 12.48 29.49
C ALA A 375 -14.32 11.94 29.72
N ARG A 376 -14.62 11.47 30.89
CA ARG A 376 -15.99 11.06 31.25
C ARG A 376 -16.86 12.31 31.17
N ALA A 377 -17.88 12.30 30.30
CA ALA A 377 -18.91 13.34 30.36
C ALA A 377 -19.56 13.32 31.74
N ALA A 378 -19.60 14.50 32.36
CA ALA A 378 -20.22 14.71 33.69
C ALA A 378 -21.72 14.45 33.61
#